data_6dda48676a4caddd6476972a1da55ea9
#
_entry.id   6dda48676a4caddd6476972a1da55ea9
#
_cell.length_a   1.000
_cell.length_b   1.000
_cell.length_c   1.000
_cell.angle_alpha   90.00
_cell.angle_beta   90.00
_cell.angle_gamma   90.00
#
_symmetry.space_group_name_H-M   'P 1'
#
loop_
_entity.id
_entity.type
_entity.pdbx_description
1 polymer ?
#
loop_
_entity_poly.entity_id
_entity_poly.type
_entity_poly.pdbx_seq_one_letter_code
_entity_poly.pdbx_strand_id
1 'polypeptide(L)'
;MTSHRTWLALPLLAALGSNSAARPPAGPWDLNGHQLLEAPLDGSLADDLGPQQPQELRVMVSSRTAAAYMLGIAAGSEGARWCRPAGQSGPPDVQALVADLVALPDTRLDERASDLVAQALAKRYPCKPAKPRRPSR
;
A
#
# COMPACT_ATOMS: atom_id res chain seq x y z
N MET A 1 -66.66 31.86 -24.35
CA MET A 1 -65.23 32.32 -24.38
C MET A 1 -64.55 31.65 -23.20
N THR A 2 -63.99 30.49 -23.40
CA THR A 2 -63.31 29.68 -22.39
C THR A 2 -61.88 29.42 -22.84
N SER A 3 -60.94 30.10 -22.16
CA SER A 3 -59.50 30.01 -22.44
C SER A 3 -58.90 28.85 -21.64
N HIS A 4 -58.50 27.76 -22.34
CA HIS A 4 -57.75 26.67 -21.74
C HIS A 4 -56.26 27.00 -21.70
N ARG A 5 -55.71 27.20 -20.50
CA ARG A 5 -54.26 27.32 -20.24
C ARG A 5 -53.71 25.91 -20.07
N THR A 6 -53.01 25.43 -21.07
CA THR A 6 -52.25 24.19 -21.02
C THR A 6 -50.92 24.44 -20.29
N TRP A 7 -50.74 23.81 -19.13
CA TRP A 7 -49.46 23.79 -18.39
C TRP A 7 -48.62 22.65 -18.95
N LEU A 8 -47.55 23.02 -19.64
CA LEU A 8 -46.50 22.09 -20.05
C LEU A 8 -45.58 21.85 -18.86
N ALA A 9 -45.69 20.69 -18.21
CA ALA A 9 -44.73 20.24 -17.20
C ALA A 9 -43.49 19.69 -17.90
N LEU A 10 -42.37 20.39 -17.78
CA LEU A 10 -41.04 19.87 -18.16
C LEU A 10 -40.56 18.87 -17.09
N PRO A 11 -40.18 17.64 -17.46
CA PRO A 11 -39.45 16.78 -16.52
C PRO A 11 -38.03 17.23 -16.40
N LEU A 12 -37.63 17.61 -15.17
CA LEU A 12 -36.25 17.89 -14.78
C LEU A 12 -35.51 16.54 -14.72
N LEU A 13 -34.75 16.20 -15.79
CA LEU A 13 -33.81 15.10 -15.77
C LEU A 13 -32.63 15.48 -14.86
N ALA A 14 -32.66 15.00 -13.63
CA ALA A 14 -31.49 15.04 -12.74
C ALA A 14 -30.44 14.07 -13.29
N ALA A 15 -29.47 14.59 -14.02
CA ALA A 15 -28.26 13.87 -14.38
C ALA A 15 -27.44 13.62 -13.10
N LEU A 16 -27.55 12.43 -12.53
CA LEU A 16 -26.62 11.92 -11.51
C LEU A 16 -25.27 11.73 -12.19
N GLY A 17 -24.49 12.81 -12.23
CA GLY A 17 -23.08 12.75 -12.61
C GLY A 17 -22.34 11.87 -11.62
N SER A 18 -22.06 10.62 -12.01
CA SER A 18 -21.09 9.79 -11.29
C SER A 18 -19.74 10.48 -11.34
N ASN A 19 -19.38 11.18 -10.27
CA ASN A 19 -18.01 11.65 -10.05
C ASN A 19 -17.13 10.42 -9.87
N SER A 20 -16.72 9.80 -10.97
CA SER A 20 -15.55 8.93 -10.98
C SER A 20 -14.37 9.85 -10.69
N ALA A 21 -14.03 10.01 -9.41
CA ALA A 21 -12.79 10.64 -9.00
C ALA A 21 -11.66 9.85 -9.68
N ALA A 22 -11.09 10.43 -10.74
CA ALA A 22 -9.95 9.86 -11.41
C ALA A 22 -8.87 9.62 -10.35
N ARG A 23 -8.47 8.35 -10.18
CA ARG A 23 -7.38 7.99 -9.28
C ARG A 23 -6.16 8.82 -9.69
N PRO A 24 -5.49 9.53 -8.76
CA PRO A 24 -4.28 10.24 -9.12
C PRO A 24 -3.30 9.25 -9.78
N PRO A 25 -2.50 9.69 -10.77
CA PRO A 25 -1.53 8.81 -11.41
C PRO A 25 -0.66 8.15 -10.35
N ALA A 26 -0.46 6.84 -10.49
CA ALA A 26 0.38 6.06 -9.58
C ALA A 26 1.76 6.73 -9.50
N GLY A 27 2.20 7.07 -8.30
CA GLY A 27 3.55 7.59 -8.09
C GLY A 27 4.58 6.47 -8.31
N PRO A 28 5.86 6.81 -8.51
CA PRO A 28 6.92 5.81 -8.71
C PRO A 28 7.06 4.81 -7.55
N TRP A 29 6.43 5.08 -6.43
CA TRP A 29 6.42 4.25 -5.22
C TRP A 29 5.06 3.57 -4.97
N ASP A 30 4.10 3.65 -5.90
CA ASP A 30 2.81 2.97 -5.81
C ASP A 30 2.91 1.55 -6.40
N LEU A 31 3.79 0.75 -5.80
CA LEU A 31 4.04 -0.62 -6.20
C LEU A 31 2.89 -1.53 -5.76
N ASN A 32 2.61 -2.59 -6.52
CA ASN A 32 1.85 -3.74 -6.07
C ASN A 32 2.79 -4.83 -5.50
N GLY A 33 2.21 -5.91 -4.96
CA GLY A 33 2.98 -7.00 -4.36
C GLY A 33 3.90 -7.69 -5.35
N HIS A 34 3.44 -7.95 -6.59
CA HIS A 34 4.25 -8.54 -7.66
C HIS A 34 5.49 -7.70 -7.95
N GLN A 35 5.29 -6.42 -8.22
CA GLN A 35 6.38 -5.49 -8.52
C GLN A 35 7.41 -5.44 -7.38
N LEU A 36 6.97 -5.43 -6.12
CA LEU A 36 7.87 -5.42 -4.98
C LEU A 36 8.70 -6.72 -4.88
N LEU A 37 8.10 -7.87 -5.18
CA LEU A 37 8.77 -9.17 -5.08
C LEU A 37 9.66 -9.47 -6.30
N GLU A 38 9.32 -8.98 -7.49
CA GLU A 38 10.07 -9.19 -8.74
C GLU A 38 11.25 -8.24 -8.86
N ALA A 39 11.14 -7.03 -8.34
CA ALA A 39 12.16 -6.00 -8.43
C ALA A 39 13.58 -6.46 -8.01
N PRO A 40 13.76 -7.26 -6.94
CA PRO A 40 15.07 -7.82 -6.59
C PRO A 40 15.63 -8.81 -7.61
N LEU A 41 14.81 -9.31 -8.53
CA LEU A 41 15.20 -10.32 -9.53
C LEU A 41 15.52 -9.67 -10.89
N ASP A 42 14.74 -8.68 -11.29
CA ASP A 42 14.81 -8.04 -12.61
C ASP A 42 15.54 -6.69 -12.62
N GLY A 43 15.78 -6.10 -11.46
CA GLY A 43 16.42 -4.79 -11.32
C GLY A 43 15.53 -3.60 -11.64
N SER A 44 14.20 -3.78 -11.62
CA SER A 44 13.21 -2.77 -12.04
C SER A 44 13.10 -1.56 -11.12
N LEU A 45 13.58 -1.62 -9.87
CA LEU A 45 13.66 -0.48 -8.96
C LEU A 45 15.00 0.25 -8.98
N ALA A 46 15.81 0.04 -10.02
CA ALA A 46 17.09 0.72 -10.21
C ALA A 46 17.02 1.71 -11.38
N ASP A 47 15.93 2.46 -11.49
CA ASP A 47 15.65 3.38 -12.61
C ASP A 47 16.66 4.53 -12.69
N ASP A 48 17.22 4.96 -11.55
CA ASP A 48 18.25 5.99 -11.48
C ASP A 48 19.59 5.55 -12.13
N LEU A 49 19.76 4.24 -12.34
CA LEU A 49 20.90 3.72 -13.07
C LEU A 49 20.60 3.73 -14.57
N GLY A 50 21.48 4.35 -15.35
CA GLY A 50 21.35 4.34 -16.79
C GLY A 50 21.31 2.91 -17.38
N PRO A 51 20.75 2.72 -18.59
CA PRO A 51 20.54 1.40 -19.20
C PRO A 51 21.85 0.67 -19.53
N GLN A 52 22.98 1.37 -19.51
CA GLN A 52 24.31 0.81 -19.79
C GLN A 52 24.97 0.13 -18.60
N GLN A 53 24.32 0.19 -17.42
CA GLN A 53 24.89 -0.44 -16.22
C GLN A 53 24.70 -1.96 -16.25
N PRO A 54 25.68 -2.72 -15.71
CA PRO A 54 25.57 -4.18 -15.61
C PRO A 54 24.29 -4.62 -14.88
N GLN A 55 23.70 -5.72 -15.34
CA GLN A 55 22.47 -6.27 -14.77
C GLN A 55 22.65 -6.62 -13.28
N GLU A 56 23.81 -7.12 -12.89
CA GLU A 56 24.12 -7.46 -11.49
C GLU A 56 24.04 -6.23 -10.57
N LEU A 57 24.53 -5.08 -11.07
CA LEU A 57 24.44 -3.82 -10.32
C LEU A 57 22.99 -3.36 -10.19
N ARG A 58 22.22 -3.46 -11.27
CA ARG A 58 20.77 -3.11 -11.25
C ARG A 58 20.00 -3.97 -10.26
N VAL A 59 20.22 -5.29 -10.28
CA VAL A 59 19.60 -6.24 -9.33
C VAL A 59 20.00 -5.92 -7.89
N MET A 60 21.28 -5.64 -7.63
CA MET A 60 21.76 -5.29 -6.30
C MET A 60 21.10 -3.99 -5.78
N VAL A 61 21.04 -2.94 -6.62
CA VAL A 61 20.42 -1.67 -6.24
C VAL A 61 18.94 -1.85 -6.03
N SER A 62 18.24 -2.55 -6.92
CA SER A 62 16.81 -2.82 -6.83
C SER A 62 16.46 -3.62 -5.57
N SER A 63 17.27 -4.61 -5.20
CA SER A 63 17.10 -5.38 -3.96
C SER A 63 17.20 -4.49 -2.71
N ARG A 64 18.16 -3.57 -2.70
CA ARG A 64 18.31 -2.60 -1.59
C ARG A 64 17.16 -1.62 -1.54
N THR A 65 16.69 -1.15 -2.70
CA THR A 65 15.54 -0.24 -2.82
C THR A 65 14.27 -0.92 -2.31
N ALA A 66 14.01 -2.16 -2.70
CA ALA A 66 12.86 -2.94 -2.20
C ALA A 66 12.92 -3.12 -0.67
N ALA A 67 14.09 -3.45 -0.13
CA ALA A 67 14.27 -3.56 1.32
C ALA A 67 14.05 -2.21 2.04
N ALA A 68 14.59 -1.11 1.50
CA ALA A 68 14.39 0.22 2.04
C ALA A 68 12.93 0.66 2.00
N TYR A 69 12.19 0.31 0.93
CA TYR A 69 10.76 0.54 0.81
C TYR A 69 9.99 -0.17 1.94
N MET A 70 10.23 -1.47 2.17
CA MET A 70 9.60 -2.23 3.25
C MET A 70 9.91 -1.65 4.63
N LEU A 71 11.17 -1.26 4.88
CA LEU A 71 11.58 -0.63 6.14
C LEU A 71 10.96 0.75 6.33
N GLY A 72 10.76 1.53 5.25
CA GLY A 72 10.05 2.80 5.29
C GLY A 72 8.59 2.64 5.70
N ILE A 73 7.88 1.63 5.14
CA ILE A 73 6.52 1.27 5.55
C ILE A 73 6.50 0.86 7.04
N ALA A 74 7.46 0.06 7.46
CA ALA A 74 7.57 -0.38 8.85
C ALA A 74 7.73 0.82 9.79
N ALA A 75 8.68 1.72 9.51
CA ALA A 75 8.91 2.90 10.33
C ALA A 75 7.70 3.84 10.38
N GLY A 76 7.03 4.06 9.24
CA GLY A 76 5.87 4.95 9.15
C GLY A 76 4.58 4.39 9.77
N SER A 77 4.51 3.09 10.05
CA SER A 77 3.32 2.43 10.59
C SER A 77 3.50 1.83 12.00
N GLU A 78 4.70 1.93 12.57
CA GLU A 78 4.99 1.47 13.94
C GLU A 78 4.13 2.22 14.97
N GLY A 79 3.59 1.50 15.92
CA GLY A 79 2.68 2.03 16.95
C GLY A 79 1.24 2.23 16.50
N ALA A 80 0.99 2.31 15.18
CA ALA A 80 -0.35 2.47 14.61
C ALA A 80 -0.91 1.15 14.06
N ARG A 81 -0.15 0.43 13.24
CA ARG A 81 -0.59 -0.81 12.59
C ARG A 81 0.12 -2.05 13.14
N TRP A 82 1.33 -1.90 13.61
CA TRP A 82 2.12 -2.95 14.25
C TRP A 82 2.91 -2.37 15.42
N CYS A 83 3.35 -3.21 16.33
CA CYS A 83 4.07 -2.77 17.52
C CYS A 83 5.34 -3.59 17.73
N ARG A 84 6.44 -2.91 17.95
CA ARG A 84 7.73 -3.54 18.26
C ARG A 84 7.62 -4.39 19.52
N PRO A 85 8.09 -5.65 19.50
CA PRO A 85 8.18 -6.48 20.70
C PRO A 85 9.09 -5.85 21.74
N ALA A 86 8.76 -5.99 23.01
CA ALA A 86 9.60 -5.53 24.10
C ALA A 86 10.97 -6.21 24.03
N GLY A 87 12.05 -5.41 24.15
CA GLY A 87 13.43 -5.90 24.09
C GLY A 87 14.01 -6.02 22.67
N GLN A 88 13.25 -5.81 21.63
CA GLN A 88 13.75 -5.76 20.27
C GLN A 88 14.17 -4.32 19.92
N SER A 89 15.43 -4.10 19.59
CA SER A 89 15.97 -2.77 19.25
C SER A 89 16.24 -2.55 17.77
N GLY A 90 16.25 -3.61 16.96
CA GLY A 90 16.53 -3.54 15.52
C GLY A 90 15.28 -3.34 14.65
N PRO A 91 15.46 -3.07 13.35
CA PRO A 91 14.35 -3.06 12.39
C PRO A 91 13.70 -4.44 12.27
N PRO A 92 12.48 -4.53 11.71
CA PRO A 92 11.88 -5.82 11.35
C PRO A 92 12.77 -6.61 10.38
N ASP A 93 12.68 -7.92 10.46
CA ASP A 93 13.38 -8.82 9.54
C ASP A 93 12.73 -8.78 8.14
N VAL A 94 13.41 -8.15 7.20
CA VAL A 94 12.95 -7.99 5.80
C VAL A 94 12.79 -9.36 5.12
N GLN A 95 13.67 -10.33 5.40
CA GLN A 95 13.58 -11.67 4.80
C GLN A 95 12.32 -12.40 5.27
N ALA A 96 11.98 -12.24 6.54
CA ALA A 96 10.75 -12.78 7.08
C ALA A 96 9.50 -12.12 6.48
N LEU A 97 9.54 -10.82 6.20
CA LEU A 97 8.46 -10.11 5.51
C LEU A 97 8.31 -10.58 4.06
N VAL A 98 9.42 -10.74 3.34
CA VAL A 98 9.41 -11.30 1.97
C VAL A 98 8.79 -12.70 1.96
N ALA A 99 9.17 -13.57 2.91
CA ALA A 99 8.59 -14.90 3.02
C ALA A 99 7.07 -14.87 3.27
N ASP A 100 6.59 -13.93 4.11
CA ASP A 100 5.15 -13.76 4.35
C ASP A 100 4.42 -13.28 3.08
N LEU A 101 5.04 -12.39 2.28
CA LEU A 101 4.45 -11.91 1.02
C LEU A 101 4.42 -13.00 -0.05
N VAL A 102 5.50 -13.76 -0.21
CA VAL A 102 5.58 -14.89 -1.17
C VAL A 102 4.55 -15.98 -0.85
N ALA A 103 4.17 -16.13 0.42
CA ALA A 103 3.14 -17.09 0.83
C ALA A 103 1.70 -16.62 0.54
N LEU A 104 1.49 -15.39 0.06
CA LEU A 104 0.16 -14.89 -0.30
C LEU A 104 -0.31 -15.52 -1.61
N PRO A 105 -1.64 -15.70 -1.77
CA PRO A 105 -2.21 -16.03 -3.09
C PRO A 105 -1.90 -14.94 -4.12
N ASP A 106 -1.70 -15.35 -5.36
CA ASP A 106 -1.35 -14.48 -6.49
C ASP A 106 -2.29 -13.26 -6.61
N THR A 107 -3.60 -13.50 -6.49
CA THR A 107 -4.63 -12.45 -6.52
C THR A 107 -4.48 -11.38 -5.42
N ARG A 108 -3.80 -11.71 -4.32
CA ARG A 108 -3.50 -10.74 -3.26
C ARG A 108 -2.31 -9.86 -3.63
N LEU A 109 -1.39 -10.35 -4.45
CA LEU A 109 -0.22 -9.61 -4.88
C LEU A 109 -0.55 -8.47 -5.85
N ASP A 110 -1.77 -8.42 -6.39
CA ASP A 110 -2.28 -7.25 -7.13
C ASP A 110 -2.59 -6.04 -6.24
N GLU A 111 -2.69 -6.26 -4.92
CA GLU A 111 -2.92 -5.18 -3.96
C GLU A 111 -1.67 -4.30 -3.81
N ARG A 112 -1.85 -3.11 -3.22
CA ARG A 112 -0.73 -2.21 -2.92
C ARG A 112 0.31 -2.90 -2.04
N ALA A 113 1.56 -2.84 -2.45
CA ALA A 113 2.68 -3.38 -1.66
C ALA A 113 2.75 -2.79 -0.25
N SER A 114 2.47 -1.49 -0.09
CA SER A 114 2.44 -0.83 1.22
C SER A 114 1.41 -1.43 2.18
N ASP A 115 0.23 -1.79 1.67
CA ASP A 115 -0.81 -2.42 2.48
C ASP A 115 -0.47 -3.86 2.84
N LEU A 116 0.10 -4.61 1.90
CA LEU A 116 0.54 -5.98 2.12
C LEU A 116 1.67 -6.06 3.16
N VAL A 117 2.67 -5.18 3.05
CA VAL A 117 3.77 -5.08 4.02
C VAL A 117 3.25 -4.71 5.42
N ALA A 118 2.34 -3.73 5.50
CA ALA A 118 1.76 -3.34 6.78
C ALA A 118 0.89 -4.45 7.41
N GLN A 119 0.18 -5.24 6.59
CA GLN A 119 -0.57 -6.42 7.06
C GLN A 119 0.37 -7.53 7.55
N ALA A 120 1.46 -7.82 6.83
CA ALA A 120 2.46 -8.78 7.25
C ALA A 120 3.11 -8.38 8.59
N LEU A 121 3.45 -7.10 8.77
CA LEU A 121 3.95 -6.55 10.02
C LEU A 121 2.94 -6.70 11.16
N ALA A 122 1.67 -6.33 10.93
CA ALA A 122 0.61 -6.44 11.94
C ALA A 122 0.35 -7.89 12.37
N LYS A 123 0.44 -8.85 11.44
CA LYS A 123 0.31 -10.27 11.72
C LYS A 123 1.47 -10.79 12.55
N ARG A 124 2.70 -10.38 12.22
CA ARG A 124 3.93 -10.85 12.87
C ARG A 124 4.16 -10.18 14.23
N TYR A 125 3.81 -8.89 14.33
CA TYR A 125 4.07 -8.03 15.49
C TYR A 125 2.79 -7.28 15.91
N PRO A 126 1.75 -7.97 16.38
CA PRO A 126 0.49 -7.34 16.73
C PRO A 126 0.64 -6.39 17.92
N CYS A 127 -0.01 -5.25 17.87
CA CYS A 127 -0.13 -4.36 19.01
C CYS A 127 -1.02 -4.99 20.08
N LYS A 128 -0.56 -4.99 21.33
CA LYS A 128 -1.39 -5.43 22.45
C LYS A 128 -2.53 -4.42 22.67
N PRO A 129 -3.76 -4.88 22.90
CA PRO A 129 -4.86 -3.97 23.22
C PRO A 129 -4.49 -3.14 24.47
N ALA A 130 -4.77 -1.83 24.43
CA ALA A 130 -4.58 -0.97 25.58
C ALA A 130 -5.41 -1.48 26.76
N LYS A 131 -4.77 -1.68 27.92
CA LYS A 131 -5.51 -2.03 29.14
C LYS A 131 -6.55 -0.92 29.43
N PRO A 132 -7.82 -1.26 29.66
CA PRO A 132 -8.82 -0.26 30.03
C PRO A 132 -8.32 0.52 31.25
N ARG A 133 -8.31 1.86 31.17
CA ARG A 133 -8.00 2.70 32.31
C ARG A 133 -9.05 2.41 33.40
N ARG A 134 -8.63 1.91 34.56
CA ARG A 134 -9.51 1.86 35.72
C ARG A 134 -9.91 3.30 36.04
N PRO A 135 -11.22 3.61 36.16
CA PRO A 135 -11.64 4.92 36.64
C PRO A 135 -11.03 5.14 38.01
N SER A 136 -10.31 6.24 38.17
CA SER A 136 -9.86 6.70 39.52
C SER A 136 -11.07 6.99 40.34
N ARG A 137 -11.23 6.29 41.47
CA ARG A 137 -12.23 6.60 42.50
C ARG A 137 -11.88 7.89 43.23
#